data_fe58da10f81de8f90ab40806eae78357
#
_entry.id   fe58da10f81de8f90ab40806eae78357
#
_cell.length_a   1.000
_cell.length_b   1.000
_cell.length_c   1.000
_cell.angle_alpha   90.00
_cell.angle_beta   90.00
_cell.angle_gamma   90.00
#
_symmetry.space_group_name_H-M   'P 1'
#
loop_
_entity.id
_entity.type
_entity.pdbx_description
1 polymer ?
#
loop_
_entity_poly.entity_id
_entity_poly.type
_entity_poly.pdbx_seq_one_letter_code
_entity_poly.pdbx_strand_id
1 'polypeptide(L)' 'MDINYKGYEIRATVRKLRDPKGWEPYVTVQSGRQFKSHTIDQIYTTREEAETAGIAFAKKWIDEGMPDINSRPSPLT' A
#
# COMPACT_ATOMS: atom_id res chain seq x y z
N MET A 1 3.76 3.00 -10.28
CA MET A 1 4.57 1.80 -10.49
C MET A 1 3.71 0.56 -10.29
N ASP A 2 3.70 -0.31 -11.26
CA ASP A 2 2.87 -1.51 -11.23
C ASP A 2 3.76 -2.74 -11.32
N ILE A 3 3.54 -3.71 -10.45
CA ILE A 3 4.27 -4.96 -10.50
C ILE A 3 3.33 -6.12 -10.22
N ASN A 4 3.77 -7.32 -10.57
CA ASN A 4 3.06 -8.55 -10.22
C ASN A 4 3.85 -9.28 -9.15
N TYR A 5 3.15 -9.77 -8.14
CA TYR A 5 3.76 -10.47 -7.04
C TYR A 5 2.83 -11.58 -6.55
N LYS A 6 3.28 -12.81 -6.66
CA LYS A 6 2.53 -14.00 -6.20
C LYS A 6 1.08 -14.04 -6.69
N GLY A 7 0.88 -13.65 -7.95
CA GLY A 7 -0.44 -13.67 -8.55
C GLY A 7 -1.27 -12.43 -8.27
N TYR A 8 -0.73 -11.47 -7.55
CA TYR A 8 -1.39 -10.19 -7.31
C TYR A 8 -0.77 -9.10 -8.15
N GLU A 9 -1.61 -8.18 -8.59
CA GLU A 9 -1.13 -6.97 -9.24
C GLU A 9 -1.05 -5.87 -8.19
N ILE A 10 0.13 -5.29 -8.03
CA ILE A 10 0.36 -4.21 -7.08
C ILE A 10 0.53 -2.92 -7.86
N ARG A 11 -0.25 -1.93 -7.50
CA ARG A 11 -0.09 -0.59 -8.05
C ARG A 11 0.25 0.36 -6.91
N ALA A 12 1.40 0.98 -7.00
CA ALA A 12 1.82 1.97 -6.03
C ALA A 12 1.77 3.35 -6.67
N THR A 13 1.02 4.24 -6.06
CA THR A 13 0.95 5.64 -6.47
C THR A 13 1.41 6.49 -5.30
N VAL A 14 1.67 7.75 -5.56
CA VAL A 14 2.11 8.65 -4.52
C VAL A 14 1.35 9.95 -4.65
N ARG A 15 1.14 10.61 -3.52
CA ARG A 15 0.51 11.89 -3.48
C ARG A 15 1.50 12.89 -2.91
N LYS A 16 1.68 13.99 -3.61
CA LYS A 16 2.55 15.05 -3.12
C LYS A 16 1.81 15.88 -2.09
N LEU A 17 2.43 16.08 -0.96
CA LEU A 17 1.85 16.87 0.12
C LEU A 17 2.56 18.21 0.21
N ARG A 18 1.83 19.22 0.64
CA ARG A 18 2.39 20.55 0.84
C ARG A 18 2.80 20.80 2.26
N ASP A 19 2.01 20.31 3.21
CA ASP A 19 2.23 20.59 4.61
C ASP A 19 1.71 19.41 5.43
N PRO A 20 2.59 18.59 5.97
CA PRO A 20 4.03 18.65 5.79
C PRO A 20 4.44 18.29 4.38
N LYS A 21 5.54 18.86 3.93
CA LYS A 21 6.03 18.63 2.58
C LYS A 21 6.57 17.21 2.44
N GLY A 22 6.17 16.54 1.37
CA GLY A 22 6.67 15.19 1.13
C GLY A 22 5.76 14.41 0.23
N TRP A 23 5.96 13.08 0.22
CA TRP A 23 5.23 12.16 -0.63
C TRP A 23 4.61 11.07 0.22
N GLU A 24 3.34 10.82 0.00
CA GLU A 24 2.60 9.80 0.74
C GLU A 24 2.22 8.66 -0.19
N PRO A 25 2.62 7.42 0.12
CA PRO A 25 2.31 6.29 -0.74
C PRO A 25 0.88 5.81 -0.58
N TYR A 26 0.33 5.32 -1.67
CA TYR A 26 -0.97 4.70 -1.70
C TYR A 26 -0.86 3.45 -2.56
N VAL A 27 -1.26 2.31 -2.04
CA VAL A 27 -1.13 1.05 -2.75
C VAL A 27 -2.47 0.41 -2.99
N THR A 28 -2.58 -0.24 -4.14
CA THR A 28 -3.73 -1.04 -4.50
C THR A 28 -3.22 -2.42 -4.86
N VAL A 29 -3.88 -3.44 -4.32
CA VAL A 29 -3.55 -4.84 -4.61
C VAL A 29 -4.78 -5.49 -5.19
N GLN A 30 -4.63 -6.11 -6.35
CA GLN A 30 -5.74 -6.73 -7.05
C GLN A 30 -5.42 -8.16 -7.44
N SER A 31 -6.37 -9.05 -7.23
CA SER A 31 -6.28 -10.42 -7.67
C SER A 31 -7.67 -10.87 -8.13
N GLY A 32 -7.80 -11.12 -9.43
CA GLY A 32 -9.09 -11.47 -9.99
C GLY A 32 -10.11 -10.38 -9.72
N ARG A 33 -11.14 -10.72 -8.97
CA ARG A 33 -12.18 -9.76 -8.63
C ARG A 33 -11.92 -9.03 -7.33
N GLN A 34 -10.92 -9.47 -6.59
CA GLN A 34 -10.62 -8.86 -5.30
C GLN A 34 -9.71 -7.67 -5.48
N PHE A 35 -10.01 -6.64 -4.73
CA PHE A 35 -9.35 -5.38 -4.86
C PHE A 35 -9.28 -4.76 -3.46
N LYS A 36 -8.07 -4.44 -3.01
CA LYS A 36 -7.87 -3.78 -1.73
C LYS A 36 -6.89 -2.66 -1.90
N SER A 37 -7.11 -1.58 -1.19
CA SER A 37 -6.20 -0.45 -1.24
C SER A 37 -5.95 0.07 0.16
N HIS A 38 -4.83 0.75 0.31
CA HIS A 38 -4.43 1.27 1.60
C HIS A 38 -3.50 2.46 1.41
N THR A 39 -3.74 3.51 2.18
CA THR A 39 -2.85 4.65 2.24
C THR A 39 -1.85 4.41 3.35
N ILE A 40 -0.57 4.51 3.03
CA ILE A 40 0.47 4.33 4.03
C ILE A 40 0.66 5.65 4.75
N ASP A 41 0.42 5.63 6.05
CA ASP A 41 0.47 6.83 6.87
C ASP A 41 1.91 7.17 7.23
N GLN A 42 2.67 7.51 6.21
CA GLN A 42 4.05 7.90 6.36
C GLN A 42 4.45 8.78 5.20
N ILE A 43 5.29 9.77 5.46
CA ILE A 43 5.70 10.75 4.47
C ILE A 43 7.16 10.53 4.14
N TYR A 44 7.47 10.52 2.86
CA TYR A 44 8.82 10.30 2.36
C TYR A 44 9.32 11.56 1.67
N THR A 45 10.65 11.72 1.60
CA THR A 45 11.23 12.91 1.02
C THR A 45 11.25 12.92 -0.48
N THR A 46 11.23 11.74 -1.10
CA THR A 46 11.22 11.65 -2.56
C THR A 46 10.10 10.74 -3.02
N ARG A 47 9.71 10.95 -4.27
CA ARG A 47 8.70 10.11 -4.90
C ARG A 47 9.15 8.66 -4.96
N GLU A 48 10.41 8.45 -5.34
CA GLU A 48 10.95 7.10 -5.48
C GLU A 48 10.94 6.35 -4.16
N GLU A 49 11.28 7.03 -3.09
CA GLU A 49 11.23 6.42 -1.77
C GLU A 49 9.81 6.01 -1.41
N ALA A 50 8.86 6.87 -1.69
CA ALA A 50 7.47 6.58 -1.40
C ALA A 50 6.96 5.40 -2.22
N GLU A 51 7.29 5.34 -3.51
CA GLU A 51 6.89 4.23 -4.36
C GLU A 51 7.51 2.91 -3.87
N THR A 52 8.78 2.95 -3.55
CA THR A 52 9.47 1.76 -3.06
C THR A 52 8.86 1.27 -1.76
N ALA A 53 8.56 2.20 -0.86
CA ALA A 53 7.91 1.85 0.40
C ALA A 53 6.53 1.26 0.17
N GLY A 54 5.78 1.79 -0.78
CA GLY A 54 4.48 1.27 -1.12
C GLY A 54 4.54 -0.16 -1.62
N ILE A 55 5.47 -0.44 -2.52
CA ILE A 55 5.64 -1.78 -3.05
C ILE A 55 6.06 -2.74 -1.94
N ALA A 56 7.00 -2.33 -1.09
CA ALA A 56 7.46 -3.18 0.02
C ALA A 56 6.32 -3.49 0.99
N PHE A 57 5.50 -2.49 1.28
CA PHE A 57 4.33 -2.69 2.13
C PHE A 57 3.37 -3.69 1.51
N ALA A 58 3.09 -3.54 0.22
CA ALA A 58 2.13 -4.41 -0.46
C ALA A 58 2.62 -5.86 -0.49
N LYS A 59 3.91 -6.07 -0.72
CA LYS A 59 4.47 -7.42 -0.71
C LYS A 59 4.35 -8.06 0.66
N LYS A 60 4.65 -7.32 1.70
CA LYS A 60 4.52 -7.84 3.06
C LYS A 60 3.06 -8.15 3.36
N TRP A 61 2.16 -7.30 2.94
CA TRP A 61 0.74 -7.48 3.14
C TRP A 61 0.27 -8.78 2.49
N ILE A 62 0.69 -9.02 1.25
CA ILE A 62 0.37 -10.25 0.54
C ILE A 62 0.95 -11.46 1.26
N ASP A 63 2.19 -11.36 1.70
CA ASP A 63 2.86 -12.46 2.40
C ASP A 63 2.17 -12.81 3.71
N GLU A 64 1.50 -11.85 4.30
CA GLU A 64 0.77 -12.06 5.56
C GLU A 64 -0.67 -12.53 5.32
N GLY A 65 -1.04 -12.80 4.09
CA GLY A 65 -2.38 -13.27 3.79
C GLY A 65 -3.41 -12.18 3.57
N MET A 66 -2.98 -10.96 3.32
CA MET A 66 -3.88 -9.85 3.05
C MET A 66 -4.86 -9.57 4.20
N PRO A 67 -4.38 -9.42 5.42
CA PRO A 67 -5.30 -9.09 6.50
C PRO A 67 -5.97 -7.75 6.22
N ASP A 68 -7.19 -7.60 6.71
CA ASP A 68 -7.94 -6.37 6.52
C ASP A 68 -7.39 -5.28 7.43
N ILE A 69 -6.56 -4.42 6.86
CA ILE A 69 -5.89 -3.38 7.63
C ILE A 69 -6.85 -2.28 8.04
N ASN A 70 -7.84 -2.02 7.21
CA ASN A 70 -8.78 -0.94 7.46
C ASN A 70 -9.86 -1.33 8.45
N SER A 71 -9.99 -2.61 8.69
CA SER A 71 -10.98 -3.13 9.59
C SER A 71 -10.26 -3.60 10.82
N ARG A 72 -10.44 -2.94 11.91
CA ARG A 72 -9.83 -3.40 13.14
C ARG A 72 -10.32 -4.78 13.47
N PRO A 73 -9.43 -5.67 13.89
CA PRO A 73 -9.92 -6.94 14.43
C PRO A 73 -10.86 -6.60 15.55
N SER A 74 -12.02 -7.18 15.50
CA SER A 74 -12.97 -6.94 16.56
C SER A 74 -12.40 -7.46 17.85
N PRO A 75 -12.40 -6.67 18.90
CA PRO A 75 -11.91 -7.15 20.19
C PRO A 75 -12.77 -8.24 20.76
N LEU A 76 -13.93 -8.45 20.19
CA LEU A 76 -14.82 -9.50 20.65
C LEU A 76 -14.56 -10.81 19.98
N THR A 77 -13.73 -10.79 19.01
CA THR A 77 -13.40 -12.02 18.31
C THR A 77 -12.07 -12.50 18.76
#